data_7c5f183b216201b369b0b959cf9cd48a
#
_entry.id   7c5f183b216201b369b0b959cf9cd48a
#
_cell.length_a   1.000
_cell.length_b   1.000
_cell.length_c   1.000
_cell.angle_alpha   90.00
_cell.angle_beta   90.00
_cell.angle_gamma   90.00
#
_symmetry.space_group_name_H-M   'P 1'
#
loop_
_entity.id
_entity.type
_entity.pdbx_description
1 polymer ?
#
loop_
_entity_poly.entity_id
_entity_poly.type
_entity_poly.pdbx_seq_one_letter_code
_entity_poly.pdbx_strand_id
1 'polypeptide(L)' 'VATEADIWRTAGIIAAEYGAEGVSFAGQMALSFEIGGKVEDQKVWLSIMEKVEALTSPASEDAAQLSH' A
#
# COMPACT_ATOMS: atom_id res chain seq x y z
N VAL A 1 -10.75 6.21 -13.08
CA VAL A 1 -10.35 6.69 -11.76
C VAL A 1 -10.43 5.56 -10.75
N ALA A 2 -9.36 5.36 -10.00
CA ALA A 2 -9.32 4.30 -9.01
C ALA A 2 -10.24 4.64 -7.84
N THR A 3 -11.07 3.69 -7.45
CA THR A 3 -11.94 3.85 -6.29
C THR A 3 -11.24 3.31 -5.04
N GLU A 4 -11.82 3.60 -3.88
CA GLU A 4 -11.31 3.07 -2.62
C GLU A 4 -11.28 1.54 -2.66
N ALA A 5 -12.31 0.92 -3.23
CA ALA A 5 -12.36 -0.53 -3.33
C ALA A 5 -11.24 -1.06 -4.23
N ASP A 6 -10.93 -0.35 -5.32
CA ASP A 6 -9.85 -0.75 -6.22
C ASP A 6 -8.50 -0.64 -5.52
N ILE A 7 -8.31 0.40 -4.74
CA ILE A 7 -7.07 0.60 -4.00
C ILE A 7 -6.87 -0.53 -2.99
N TRP A 8 -7.92 -0.86 -2.22
CA TRP A 8 -7.84 -1.96 -1.26
C TRP A 8 -7.57 -3.30 -1.93
N ARG A 9 -8.22 -3.55 -3.07
CA ARG A 9 -8.02 -4.80 -3.81
C ARG A 9 -6.58 -4.91 -4.29
N THR A 10 -6.04 -3.84 -4.86
CA THR A 10 -4.66 -3.82 -5.35
C THR A 10 -3.69 -4.02 -4.19
N ALA A 11 -3.93 -3.34 -3.07
CA ALA A 11 -3.09 -3.49 -1.90
C ALA A 11 -3.12 -4.92 -1.37
N GLY A 12 -4.28 -5.55 -1.38
CA GLY A 12 -4.41 -6.94 -0.96
C GLY A 12 -3.60 -7.89 -1.83
N ILE A 13 -3.62 -7.67 -3.13
CA ILE A 13 -2.84 -8.48 -4.06
C ILE A 13 -1.35 -8.30 -3.79
N ILE A 14 -0.91 -7.05 -3.63
CA ILE A 14 0.50 -6.75 -3.38
C ILE A 14 0.95 -7.35 -2.05
N ALA A 15 0.12 -7.21 -1.02
CA ALA A 15 0.45 -7.77 0.28
C ALA A 15 0.58 -9.29 0.23
N ALA A 16 -0.30 -9.95 -0.54
CA ALA A 16 -0.26 -11.39 -0.68
C ALA A 16 0.97 -11.86 -1.45
N GLU A 17 1.36 -11.12 -2.47
CA GLU A 17 2.48 -11.51 -3.34
C GLU A 17 3.84 -11.16 -2.73
N TYR A 18 3.96 -9.99 -2.12
CA TYR A 18 5.24 -9.46 -1.67
C TYR A 18 5.39 -9.40 -0.17
N GLY A 19 4.31 -9.57 0.58
CA GLY A 19 4.36 -9.43 2.03
C GLY A 19 4.86 -8.04 2.42
N ALA A 20 5.77 -8.00 3.41
CA ALA A 20 6.31 -6.75 3.91
C ALA A 20 7.04 -5.94 2.83
N GLU A 21 7.56 -6.62 1.79
CA GLU A 21 8.25 -5.92 0.71
C GLU A 21 7.29 -5.18 -0.21
N GLY A 22 6.00 -5.42 -0.06
CA GLY A 22 4.99 -4.72 -0.85
C GLY A 22 4.97 -3.23 -0.62
N VAL A 23 5.31 -2.79 0.59
CA VAL A 23 5.39 -1.36 0.89
C VAL A 23 6.47 -0.70 0.04
N SER A 24 7.64 -1.34 -0.03
CA SER A 24 8.74 -0.83 -0.84
C SER A 24 8.38 -0.84 -2.32
N PHE A 25 7.72 -1.89 -2.79
CA PHE A 25 7.28 -1.97 -4.18
C PHE A 25 6.33 -0.83 -4.52
N ALA A 26 5.31 -0.61 -3.69
CA ALA A 26 4.34 0.45 -3.94
C ALA A 26 4.99 1.83 -3.88
N GLY A 27 5.95 2.00 -2.96
CA GLY A 27 6.69 3.25 -2.86
C GLY A 27 7.51 3.55 -4.10
N GLN A 28 8.13 2.52 -4.68
CA GLN A 28 8.88 2.68 -5.91
C GLN A 28 7.98 3.05 -7.09
N MET A 29 6.78 2.48 -7.13
CA MET A 29 5.81 2.83 -8.16
C MET A 29 5.40 4.29 -8.02
N ALA A 30 5.12 4.74 -6.79
CA ALA A 30 4.75 6.12 -6.56
C ALA A 30 5.87 7.07 -6.99
N LEU A 31 7.10 6.72 -6.68
CA LEU A 31 8.26 7.54 -7.07
C LEU A 31 8.39 7.61 -8.58
N SER A 32 8.20 6.49 -9.28
CA SER A 32 8.26 6.47 -10.74
C SER A 32 7.25 7.43 -11.36
N PHE A 33 6.02 7.45 -10.82
CA PHE A 33 5.00 8.35 -11.32
C PHE A 33 5.32 9.80 -10.97
N GLU A 34 5.91 10.04 -9.81
CA GLU A 34 6.32 11.39 -9.43
C GLU A 34 7.37 11.92 -10.41
N ILE A 35 8.37 11.11 -10.72
CA ILE A 35 9.43 11.49 -11.66
C ILE A 35 8.84 11.76 -13.04
N GLY A 36 7.86 10.96 -13.44
CA GLY A 36 7.19 11.15 -14.73
C GLY A 36 6.17 12.27 -14.77
N GLY A 37 5.95 12.94 -13.66
CA GLY A 37 4.99 14.04 -13.58
C GLY A 37 3.54 13.59 -13.55
N LYS A 38 3.27 12.33 -13.25
CA LYS A 38 1.93 11.77 -13.22
C LYS A 38 1.38 11.83 -11.81
N VAL A 39 0.92 13.02 -11.42
CA VAL A 39 0.54 13.31 -10.03
C VAL A 39 -0.61 12.45 -9.54
N GLU A 40 -1.63 12.24 -10.40
CA GLU A 40 -2.79 11.44 -9.99
C GLU A 40 -2.42 9.98 -9.74
N ASP A 41 -1.59 9.42 -10.62
CA ASP A 41 -1.13 8.05 -10.44
C ASP A 41 -0.24 7.93 -9.21
N GLN A 42 0.59 8.92 -8.97
CA GLN A 42 1.43 8.96 -7.77
C GLN A 42 0.57 8.90 -6.50
N LYS A 43 -0.50 9.70 -6.45
CA LYS A 43 -1.38 9.72 -5.29
C LYS A 43 -2.06 8.38 -5.07
N VAL A 44 -2.48 7.72 -6.15
CA VAL A 44 -3.10 6.40 -6.06
C VAL A 44 -2.10 5.41 -5.45
N TRP A 45 -0.86 5.42 -5.92
CA TRP A 45 0.15 4.49 -5.42
C TRP A 45 0.57 4.78 -3.99
N LEU A 46 0.55 6.05 -3.58
CA LEU A 46 0.80 6.38 -2.17
C LEU A 46 -0.31 5.83 -1.29
N SER A 47 -1.56 5.90 -1.75
CA SER A 47 -2.68 5.29 -1.03
C SER A 47 -2.54 3.78 -0.95
N ILE A 48 -2.13 3.15 -2.06
CA ILE A 48 -1.89 1.71 -2.08
C ILE A 48 -0.80 1.34 -1.09
N MET A 49 0.28 2.11 -1.06
CA MET A 49 1.39 1.88 -0.14
C MET A 49 0.90 1.90 1.31
N GLU A 50 0.07 2.87 1.65
CA GLU A 50 -0.52 2.99 2.97
C GLU A 50 -1.33 1.75 3.34
N LYS A 51 -2.14 1.26 2.40
CA LYS A 51 -2.97 0.08 2.64
C LYS A 51 -2.13 -1.18 2.77
N VAL A 52 -1.10 -1.31 1.93
CA VAL A 52 -0.20 -2.45 2.04
C VAL A 52 0.47 -2.45 3.41
N GLU A 53 0.90 -1.28 3.86
CA GLU A 53 1.51 -1.17 5.17
C GLU A 53 0.54 -1.62 6.27
N ALA A 54 -0.71 -1.18 6.18
CA ALA A 54 -1.73 -1.56 7.15
C ALA A 54 -1.96 -3.07 7.16
N LEU A 55 -1.90 -3.70 5.98
CA LEU A 55 -2.16 -5.13 5.85
C LEU A 55 -0.98 -6.00 6.29
N THR A 56 0.23 -5.45 6.26
CA THR A 56 1.44 -6.24 6.52
C THR A 56 2.19 -5.80 7.77
N SER A 57 1.73 -4.76 8.44
CA SER A 57 2.44 -4.19 9.58
C SER A 57 2.33 -5.07 10.81
N PRO A 58 3.46 -5.46 11.43
CA PRO A 58 3.42 -6.19 12.70
C PRO A 58 2.78 -5.40 13.83
N ALA A 59 2.78 -4.06 13.73
CA ALA A 59 2.17 -3.22 14.75
C ALA A 59 0.67 -3.46 14.87
N SER A 60 0.00 -3.81 13.76
CA SER A 60 -1.43 -4.12 13.78
C SER A 60 -1.69 -5.38 14.59
N GLU A 61 -0.82 -6.37 14.46
CA GLU A 61 -0.94 -7.61 15.22
C GLU A 61 -0.67 -7.37 16.69
N ASP A 62 0.34 -6.56 17.00
CA ASP A 62 0.67 -6.23 18.38
C ASP A 62 -0.49 -5.50 19.04
N ALA A 63 -1.11 -4.57 18.32
CA ALA A 63 -2.27 -3.84 18.86
C ALA A 63 -3.42 -4.80 19.14
N ALA A 64 -3.67 -5.76 18.27
CA ALA A 64 -4.72 -6.74 18.44
C ALA A 64 -4.43 -7.62 19.66
N GLN A 65 -3.19 -8.00 19.85
CA GLN A 65 -2.80 -8.82 20.99
C GLN A 65 -2.92 -8.07 22.30
N LEU A 66 -2.59 -6.78 22.27
CA LEU A 66 -2.66 -5.96 23.47
C LEU A 66 -4.11 -5.69 23.90
N SER A 67 -5.05 -5.94 23.01
CA SER A 67 -6.47 -5.76 23.32
C SER A 67 -7.00 -6.83 24.27
N HIS A 68 -6.25 -7.86 24.51
CA HIS A 68 -6.64 -8.90 25.46
C HIS A 68 -6.41 -8.45 26.90
#